data_fe8afd098ec61c350b7b10c94427348b
#
_entry.id   fe8afd098ec61c350b7b10c94427348b
#
_cell.length_a   1.000
_cell.length_b   1.000
_cell.length_c   1.000
_cell.angle_alpha   90.00
_cell.angle_beta   90.00
_cell.angle_gamma   90.00
#
_symmetry.space_group_name_H-M   'P 1'
#
loop_
_entity.id
_entity.type
_entity.pdbx_description
1 polymer ?
#
loop_
_entity_poly.entity_id
_entity_poly.type
_entity_poly.pdbx_seq_one_letter_code
_entity_poly.pdbx_strand_id
1 'polypeptide(L)'
;MDSTSGIMKRRAFLKGTGVALLLPRLESLGQAEEKSPRRLLTIVNHLSFYQPQLIPKTDGRFETPPPLLANLSDHFKHLKMYSGLKNPAVQNGFGHTPCVGILSGYFNKLQRKNRISIDQAVAGLVGDETRFRSLVFQAGENLNFSQIAWDQHGLPVHQIDSPRKIFNLLFQVNENEKNQQQVLAEDRSILDAVSAQAKSMEKRLNASDRAKMDEYLTSVREVEQTVKRRAYWAERSKPAVDYELGDFDRKSVDDYVATLLDLAVLALQTDSTRAVTVQIPFWEGFKEPDLSGNYHDLSHHGQKKEKIEKLLLLEHAI
;
A
#
# COMPACT_ATOMS: atom_id res chain seq x y z
N MET A 1 13.15 62.04 12.38
CA MET A 1 13.53 60.83 13.16
C MET A 1 12.81 59.63 12.55
N ASP A 2 13.47 59.04 11.58
CA ASP A 2 12.92 57.89 10.83
C ASP A 2 13.20 56.62 11.61
N SER A 3 12.14 55.91 11.98
CA SER A 3 12.18 54.55 12.49
C SER A 3 11.91 53.55 11.37
N THR A 4 12.93 53.15 10.64
CA THR A 4 12.86 52.03 9.71
C THR A 4 12.82 50.72 10.49
N SER A 5 11.62 50.21 10.68
CA SER A 5 11.35 48.84 11.15
C SER A 5 11.87 47.84 10.10
N GLY A 6 13.02 47.24 10.40
CA GLY A 6 13.61 46.21 9.57
C GLY A 6 12.78 44.92 9.59
N ILE A 7 11.92 44.76 8.62
CA ILE A 7 11.23 43.47 8.38
C ILE A 7 12.26 42.47 7.82
N MET A 8 12.79 41.65 8.70
CA MET A 8 13.68 40.55 8.32
C MET A 8 12.92 39.59 7.40
N LYS A 9 13.36 39.47 6.14
CA LYS A 9 12.70 38.59 5.14
C LYS A 9 12.74 37.17 5.64
N ARG A 10 11.59 36.51 5.76
CA ARG A 10 11.41 35.11 6.23
C ARG A 10 12.40 34.12 5.61
N ARG A 11 12.82 34.33 4.35
CA ARG A 11 13.86 33.55 3.68
C ARG A 11 15.26 33.66 4.30
N ALA A 12 15.59 34.77 4.93
CA ALA A 12 16.90 34.98 5.59
C ALA A 12 16.97 34.24 6.93
N PHE A 13 15.84 34.16 7.65
CA PHE A 13 15.75 33.42 8.91
C PHE A 13 15.94 31.91 8.71
N LEU A 14 15.36 31.35 7.65
CA LEU A 14 15.44 29.88 7.34
C LEU A 14 16.83 29.46 6.83
N LYS A 15 17.65 30.38 6.34
CA LYS A 15 19.02 30.09 5.90
C LYS A 15 20.07 30.11 7.03
N GLY A 16 19.74 30.68 8.19
CA GLY A 16 20.70 30.86 9.28
C GLY A 16 20.74 29.71 10.29
N THR A 17 19.79 28.83 10.33
CA THR A 17 19.65 27.81 11.39
C THR A 17 20.04 26.38 11.01
N GLY A 18 20.41 26.12 9.75
CA GLY A 18 20.92 24.81 9.32
C GLY A 18 19.95 23.62 9.46
N VAL A 19 18.73 23.88 9.95
CA VAL A 19 17.68 22.89 10.08
C VAL A 19 16.55 23.26 9.12
N ALA A 20 16.51 22.66 7.95
CA ALA A 20 15.34 22.71 7.10
C ALA A 20 14.27 21.80 7.72
N LEU A 21 13.50 22.33 8.68
CA LEU A 21 12.21 21.72 9.02
C LEU A 21 11.36 21.76 7.75
N LEU A 22 11.21 20.63 7.08
CA LEU A 22 10.20 20.45 6.07
C LEU A 22 8.85 20.56 6.78
N LEU A 23 8.33 21.78 6.84
CA LEU A 23 6.96 22.00 7.26
C LEU A 23 6.07 21.16 6.35
N PRO A 24 5.07 20.47 6.90
CA PRO A 24 4.05 19.85 6.08
C PRO A 24 3.53 20.89 5.07
N ARG A 25 3.28 20.47 3.84
CA ARG A 25 2.79 21.35 2.78
C ARG A 25 1.47 21.97 3.25
N LEU A 26 1.53 23.22 3.69
CA LEU A 26 0.34 23.93 4.13
C LEU A 26 -0.39 24.42 2.87
N GLU A 27 -1.47 23.76 2.51
CA GLU A 27 -2.28 24.01 1.31
C GLU A 27 -2.76 25.47 1.23
N SER A 28 -2.98 26.12 2.38
CA SER A 28 -3.36 27.54 2.50
C SER A 28 -2.28 28.55 2.09
N LEU A 29 -1.05 28.12 1.84
CA LEU A 29 0.06 29.01 1.47
C LEU A 29 0.43 28.94 -0.04
N GLY A 30 -0.24 28.11 -0.81
CA GLY A 30 -0.04 27.96 -2.25
C GLY A 30 -0.93 28.92 -3.05
N GLN A 31 -0.35 29.74 -3.93
CA GLN A 31 -1.07 30.62 -4.86
C GLN A 31 -1.51 29.94 -6.16
N ALA A 32 -1.80 28.67 -6.14
CA ALA A 32 -2.51 27.96 -7.21
C ALA A 32 -3.40 26.94 -6.56
N GLU A 33 -4.62 26.77 -7.04
CA GLU A 33 -5.43 25.59 -6.78
C GLU A 33 -4.72 24.34 -7.35
N GLU A 34 -3.59 23.97 -6.78
CA GLU A 34 -3.09 22.61 -6.97
C GLU A 34 -4.11 21.70 -6.29
N LYS A 35 -4.93 21.05 -7.11
CA LYS A 35 -5.84 20.02 -6.62
C LYS A 35 -5.05 19.06 -5.76
N SER A 36 -5.44 18.94 -4.50
CA SER A 36 -4.83 17.97 -3.58
C SER A 36 -4.72 16.61 -4.26
N PRO A 37 -3.56 15.96 -4.23
CA PRO A 37 -3.38 14.69 -4.91
C PRO A 37 -4.34 13.65 -4.33
N ARG A 38 -4.97 12.88 -5.20
CA ARG A 38 -5.83 11.77 -4.77
C ARG A 38 -4.96 10.67 -4.17
N ARG A 39 -5.39 10.15 -3.03
CA ARG A 39 -4.70 9.07 -2.32
C ARG A 39 -5.64 7.91 -2.09
N LEU A 40 -5.11 6.70 -2.14
CA LEU A 40 -5.84 5.46 -1.85
C LEU A 40 -5.15 4.72 -0.71
N LEU A 41 -5.89 4.43 0.35
CA LEU A 41 -5.55 3.44 1.35
C LEU A 41 -6.53 2.28 1.21
N THR A 42 -6.02 1.09 0.94
CA THR A 42 -6.80 -0.14 0.88
C THR A 42 -6.46 -1.00 2.08
N ILE A 43 -7.44 -1.37 2.88
CA ILE A 43 -7.27 -2.27 4.02
C ILE A 43 -7.99 -3.58 3.68
N VAL A 44 -7.29 -4.70 3.78
CA VAL A 44 -7.81 -6.01 3.41
C VAL A 44 -7.77 -6.95 4.60
N ASN A 45 -8.94 -7.41 5.02
CA ASN A 45 -9.07 -8.51 5.97
C ASN A 45 -9.51 -9.78 5.24
N HIS A 46 -8.64 -10.77 5.18
CA HIS A 46 -8.88 -12.04 4.47
C HIS A 46 -9.95 -12.91 5.10
N LEU A 47 -10.10 -12.83 6.42
CA LEU A 47 -11.04 -13.66 7.17
C LEU A 47 -12.43 -13.03 7.24
N SER A 48 -12.57 -11.78 6.72
CA SER A 48 -13.77 -10.97 6.93
C SER A 48 -13.94 -10.62 8.42
N PHE A 49 -15.10 -10.08 8.76
CA PHE A 49 -15.53 -9.83 10.13
C PHE A 49 -16.81 -10.60 10.39
N TYR A 50 -17.19 -10.76 11.63
CA TYR A 50 -18.43 -11.43 12.02
C TYR A 50 -19.64 -10.62 11.53
N GLN A 51 -20.19 -11.04 10.40
CA GLN A 51 -21.22 -10.30 9.65
C GLN A 51 -22.43 -9.87 10.48
N PRO A 52 -22.96 -10.68 11.41
CA PRO A 52 -24.13 -10.26 12.21
C PRO A 52 -23.92 -9.02 13.08
N GLN A 53 -22.65 -8.66 13.38
CA GLN A 53 -22.30 -7.46 14.13
C GLN A 53 -21.62 -6.38 13.29
N LEU A 54 -21.36 -6.65 12.01
CA LEU A 54 -20.78 -5.72 11.08
C LEU A 54 -21.83 -5.10 10.16
N ILE A 55 -22.74 -5.92 9.60
CA ILE A 55 -23.66 -5.50 8.55
C ILE A 55 -24.94 -4.95 9.18
N PRO A 56 -25.37 -3.70 8.86
CA PRO A 56 -26.62 -3.16 9.30
C PRO A 56 -27.80 -4.03 8.87
N LYS A 57 -28.86 -4.07 9.68
CA LYS A 57 -30.07 -4.83 9.35
C LYS A 57 -30.96 -4.15 8.31
N THR A 58 -30.75 -2.84 8.09
CA THR A 58 -31.54 -2.02 7.17
C THR A 58 -30.63 -1.27 6.22
N ASP A 59 -31.06 -1.10 5.00
CA ASP A 59 -30.38 -0.27 4.00
C ASP A 59 -30.62 1.23 4.29
N GLY A 60 -29.69 2.06 3.82
CA GLY A 60 -29.80 3.51 3.95
C GLY A 60 -28.78 4.13 4.90
N ARG A 61 -29.18 5.16 5.63
CA ARG A 61 -28.29 5.80 6.61
C ARG A 61 -28.13 4.93 7.84
N PHE A 62 -26.94 4.96 8.43
CA PHE A 62 -26.71 4.38 9.75
C PHE A 62 -27.47 5.19 10.81
N GLU A 63 -28.60 4.67 11.28
CA GLU A 63 -29.34 5.23 12.43
C GLU A 63 -28.68 4.80 13.73
N THR A 64 -28.25 3.54 13.76
CA THR A 64 -27.49 2.97 14.87
C THR A 64 -26.26 2.26 14.30
N PRO A 65 -25.05 2.54 14.81
CA PRO A 65 -23.85 1.88 14.34
C PRO A 65 -23.92 0.37 14.59
N PRO A 66 -23.51 -0.45 13.62
CA PRO A 66 -23.21 -1.85 13.91
C PRO A 66 -22.17 -1.94 15.03
N PRO A 67 -22.23 -2.92 15.92
CA PRO A 67 -21.32 -3.00 17.07
C PRO A 67 -19.83 -2.91 16.68
N LEU A 68 -19.40 -3.61 15.63
CA LEU A 68 -18.01 -3.57 15.16
C LEU A 68 -17.59 -2.25 14.51
N LEU A 69 -18.53 -1.35 14.22
CA LEU A 69 -18.25 -0.02 13.68
C LEU A 69 -18.48 1.10 14.69
N ALA A 70 -18.79 0.77 15.93
CA ALA A 70 -19.15 1.78 16.95
C ALA A 70 -18.07 2.84 17.14
N ASN A 71 -16.79 2.44 17.09
CA ASN A 71 -15.64 3.33 17.22
C ASN A 71 -15.48 4.29 16.02
N LEU A 72 -16.17 4.05 14.91
CA LEU A 72 -16.14 4.89 13.71
C LEU A 72 -17.34 5.85 13.63
N SER A 73 -18.15 5.99 14.71
CA SER A 73 -19.38 6.79 14.70
C SER A 73 -19.19 8.22 14.21
N ASP A 74 -18.10 8.90 14.58
CA ASP A 74 -17.80 10.28 14.17
C ASP A 74 -17.53 10.41 12.67
N HIS A 75 -17.22 9.30 12.01
CA HIS A 75 -16.87 9.22 10.59
C HIS A 75 -18.02 8.72 9.71
N PHE A 76 -19.17 8.35 10.26
CA PHE A 76 -20.29 7.75 9.50
C PHE A 76 -20.79 8.62 8.33
N LYS A 77 -20.73 9.93 8.45
CA LYS A 77 -21.06 10.84 7.33
C LYS A 77 -20.17 10.64 6.09
N HIS A 78 -19.00 10.04 6.26
CA HIS A 78 -18.04 9.75 5.21
C HIS A 78 -17.96 8.26 4.86
N LEU A 79 -18.64 7.39 5.62
CA LEU A 79 -18.63 5.95 5.43
C LEU A 79 -19.72 5.52 4.46
N LYS A 80 -19.37 4.63 3.53
CA LYS A 80 -20.31 3.90 2.68
C LYS A 80 -20.02 2.41 2.80
N MET A 81 -21.02 1.62 3.16
CA MET A 81 -20.91 0.17 3.22
C MET A 81 -21.65 -0.46 2.06
N TYR A 82 -21.02 -1.43 1.43
CA TYR A 82 -21.60 -2.27 0.39
C TYR A 82 -21.59 -3.70 0.87
N SER A 83 -22.75 -4.35 0.89
CA SER A 83 -22.90 -5.76 1.24
C SER A 83 -23.56 -6.54 0.11
N GLY A 84 -23.55 -7.87 0.19
CA GLY A 84 -24.19 -8.73 -0.80
C GLY A 84 -23.52 -8.77 -2.16
N LEU A 85 -22.34 -8.18 -2.32
CA LEU A 85 -21.56 -8.24 -3.56
C LEU A 85 -21.00 -9.66 -3.76
N LYS A 86 -21.03 -10.12 -5.00
CA LYS A 86 -20.45 -11.41 -5.41
C LYS A 86 -19.38 -11.20 -6.46
N ASN A 87 -18.33 -11.99 -6.38
CA ASN A 87 -17.33 -12.06 -7.43
C ASN A 87 -17.46 -13.38 -8.17
N PRO A 88 -18.10 -13.42 -9.34
CA PRO A 88 -18.33 -14.67 -10.08
C PRO A 88 -17.04 -15.39 -10.48
N ALA A 89 -15.97 -14.66 -10.74
CA ALA A 89 -14.72 -15.22 -11.21
C ALA A 89 -13.90 -15.95 -10.12
N VAL A 90 -14.24 -15.75 -8.84
CA VAL A 90 -13.57 -16.42 -7.70
C VAL A 90 -14.44 -17.41 -6.95
N GLN A 91 -15.68 -17.64 -7.41
CA GLN A 91 -16.65 -18.53 -6.73
C GLN A 91 -16.21 -19.99 -6.65
N ASN A 92 -15.37 -20.45 -7.56
CA ASN A 92 -14.91 -21.85 -7.64
C ASN A 92 -13.60 -22.10 -6.88
N GLY A 93 -13.16 -21.17 -6.07
CA GLY A 93 -12.01 -21.35 -5.20
C GLY A 93 -12.34 -22.23 -4.00
N PHE A 94 -11.38 -23.01 -3.54
CA PHE A 94 -11.52 -23.83 -2.35
C PHE A 94 -10.72 -23.26 -1.19
N GLY A 95 -11.30 -23.21 0.01
CA GLY A 95 -10.68 -22.67 1.21
C GLY A 95 -10.33 -21.18 1.07
N HIS A 96 -9.12 -20.79 1.44
CA HIS A 96 -8.63 -19.40 1.40
C HIS A 96 -8.04 -18.97 0.04
N THR A 97 -7.97 -19.89 -0.93
CA THR A 97 -7.41 -19.59 -2.26
C THR A 97 -8.09 -18.43 -3.00
N PRO A 98 -9.40 -18.20 -2.87
CA PRO A 98 -10.05 -17.05 -3.49
C PRO A 98 -9.56 -15.69 -2.98
N CYS A 99 -8.92 -15.63 -1.82
CA CYS A 99 -8.41 -14.39 -1.24
C CYS A 99 -7.36 -13.71 -2.14
N VAL A 100 -6.60 -14.47 -2.94
CA VAL A 100 -5.66 -13.91 -3.90
C VAL A 100 -6.33 -13.07 -4.99
N GLY A 101 -7.63 -13.23 -5.19
CA GLY A 101 -8.44 -12.49 -6.16
C GLY A 101 -9.25 -11.34 -5.56
N ILE A 102 -9.10 -11.04 -4.26
CA ILE A 102 -9.98 -10.08 -3.56
C ILE A 102 -9.93 -8.68 -4.17
N LEU A 103 -8.77 -8.21 -4.59
CA LEU A 103 -8.58 -6.89 -5.20
C LEU A 103 -8.58 -6.90 -6.73
N SER A 104 -8.42 -8.07 -7.37
CA SER A 104 -8.40 -8.18 -8.82
C SER A 104 -9.75 -8.60 -9.42
N GLY A 105 -10.64 -9.11 -8.58
CA GLY A 105 -11.89 -9.72 -9.05
C GLY A 105 -11.69 -10.97 -9.90
N TYR A 106 -10.51 -11.57 -9.88
CA TYR A 106 -10.16 -12.71 -10.72
C TYR A 106 -9.31 -13.71 -9.95
N PHE A 107 -9.49 -15.00 -10.24
CA PHE A 107 -8.68 -16.07 -9.70
C PHE A 107 -8.48 -17.18 -10.75
N ASN A 108 -7.23 -17.48 -11.08
CA ASN A 108 -6.87 -18.59 -11.93
C ASN A 108 -5.92 -19.55 -11.20
N LYS A 109 -6.48 -20.66 -10.72
CA LYS A 109 -5.76 -21.68 -9.96
C LYS A 109 -4.61 -22.32 -10.74
N LEU A 110 -4.77 -22.47 -12.07
CA LEU A 110 -3.84 -23.23 -12.91
C LEU A 110 -2.61 -22.42 -13.34
N GLN A 111 -2.76 -21.12 -13.56
CA GLN A 111 -1.72 -20.32 -14.21
C GLN A 111 -0.88 -19.49 -13.24
N ARG A 112 -1.23 -19.40 -11.96
CA ARG A 112 -0.59 -18.52 -10.97
C ARG A 112 -0.45 -17.05 -11.45
N LYS A 113 -1.21 -16.67 -12.47
CA LYS A 113 -1.34 -15.32 -12.99
C LYS A 113 -2.70 -14.79 -12.61
N ASN A 114 -2.76 -13.53 -12.30
CA ASN A 114 -3.99 -12.83 -11.96
C ASN A 114 -4.24 -11.69 -12.96
N ARG A 115 -5.25 -10.88 -12.73
CA ARG A 115 -5.46 -9.61 -13.41
C ARG A 115 -4.98 -8.49 -12.51
N ILE A 116 -4.77 -7.32 -13.07
CA ILE A 116 -4.41 -6.12 -12.29
C ILE A 116 -5.39 -5.93 -11.13
N SER A 117 -4.86 -5.71 -9.94
CA SER A 117 -5.66 -5.37 -8.76
C SER A 117 -6.01 -3.88 -8.74
N ILE A 118 -7.13 -3.54 -8.08
CA ILE A 118 -7.66 -2.17 -8.08
C ILE A 118 -6.66 -1.16 -7.49
N ASP A 119 -5.93 -1.54 -6.46
CA ASP A 119 -4.88 -0.72 -5.85
C ASP A 119 -3.76 -0.40 -6.85
N GLN A 120 -3.34 -1.38 -7.66
CA GLN A 120 -2.33 -1.19 -8.69
C GLN A 120 -2.86 -0.43 -9.90
N ALA A 121 -4.14 -0.59 -10.24
CA ALA A 121 -4.77 0.22 -11.28
C ALA A 121 -4.81 1.71 -10.86
N VAL A 122 -5.16 2.01 -9.61
CA VAL A 122 -5.12 3.38 -9.08
C VAL A 122 -3.67 3.89 -8.97
N ALA A 123 -2.74 3.05 -8.52
CA ALA A 123 -1.31 3.41 -8.48
C ALA A 123 -0.78 3.81 -9.87
N GLY A 124 -1.28 3.18 -10.94
CA GLY A 124 -0.98 3.55 -12.31
C GLY A 124 -1.43 4.96 -12.70
N LEU A 125 -2.43 5.51 -12.03
CA LEU A 125 -2.97 6.85 -12.29
C LEU A 125 -2.34 7.95 -11.44
N VAL A 126 -1.86 7.63 -10.24
CA VAL A 126 -1.45 8.65 -9.26
C VAL A 126 -0.01 8.50 -8.76
N GLY A 127 0.66 7.37 -9.05
CA GLY A 127 1.93 7.00 -8.42
C GLY A 127 3.19 7.43 -9.17
N ASP A 128 3.09 7.97 -10.39
CA ASP A 128 4.28 8.29 -11.18
C ASP A 128 5.07 9.49 -10.64
N GLU A 129 4.42 10.37 -9.88
CA GLU A 129 5.03 11.56 -9.27
C GLU A 129 5.66 11.27 -7.90
N THR A 130 5.54 10.05 -7.38
CA THR A 130 5.97 9.68 -6.03
C THR A 130 7.19 8.76 -6.03
N ARG A 131 7.90 8.69 -4.89
CA ARG A 131 9.08 7.80 -4.72
C ARG A 131 8.72 6.34 -4.94
N PHE A 132 7.58 5.91 -4.40
CA PHE A 132 7.03 4.57 -4.58
C PHE A 132 5.69 4.68 -5.29
N ARG A 133 5.55 4.01 -6.42
CA ARG A 133 4.30 4.01 -7.19
C ARG A 133 3.12 3.48 -6.35
N SER A 134 3.39 2.43 -5.60
CA SER A 134 2.51 1.86 -4.58
C SER A 134 3.33 1.17 -3.51
N LEU A 135 2.73 0.96 -2.36
CA LEU A 135 3.29 0.16 -1.28
C LEU A 135 2.25 -0.84 -0.80
N VAL A 136 2.67 -2.08 -0.60
CA VAL A 136 1.82 -3.15 -0.09
C VAL A 136 2.44 -3.67 1.21
N PHE A 137 1.74 -3.47 2.30
CA PHE A 137 2.14 -3.90 3.63
C PHE A 137 1.40 -5.18 3.98
N GLN A 138 2.14 -6.20 4.35
CA GLN A 138 1.61 -7.47 4.78
C GLN A 138 1.89 -7.67 6.26
N ALA A 139 0.86 -7.96 7.01
CA ALA A 139 1.02 -8.33 8.39
C ALA A 139 1.16 -9.85 8.52
N GLY A 140 2.36 -10.32 8.84
CA GLY A 140 2.62 -11.71 9.13
C GLY A 140 3.41 -12.45 8.06
N GLU A 141 3.42 -13.79 8.13
CA GLU A 141 4.22 -14.64 7.26
C GLU A 141 3.69 -14.72 5.83
N ASN A 142 4.61 -14.91 4.90
CA ASN A 142 4.30 -15.01 3.47
C ASN A 142 3.71 -16.39 3.15
N LEU A 143 2.40 -16.50 3.16
CA LEU A 143 1.69 -17.71 2.78
C LEU A 143 1.31 -17.68 1.29
N ASN A 144 1.20 -18.86 0.67
CA ASN A 144 0.90 -19.01 -0.76
C ASN A 144 -0.40 -18.33 -1.22
N PHE A 145 -1.29 -17.95 -0.31
CA PHE A 145 -2.56 -17.28 -0.56
C PHE A 145 -2.63 -15.86 0.03
N SER A 146 -1.51 -15.33 0.53
CA SER A 146 -1.45 -13.96 1.05
C SER A 146 -1.22 -12.91 -0.03
N GLN A 147 -0.91 -13.34 -1.25
CA GLN A 147 -0.71 -12.42 -2.38
C GLN A 147 -2.05 -11.81 -2.82
N ILE A 148 -2.20 -10.50 -2.66
CA ILE A 148 -3.43 -9.76 -2.98
C ILE A 148 -3.26 -8.68 -4.04
N ALA A 149 -2.05 -8.16 -4.21
CA ALA A 149 -1.74 -7.09 -5.13
C ALA A 149 -1.05 -7.65 -6.39
N TRP A 150 -1.56 -7.27 -7.56
CA TRP A 150 -1.16 -7.80 -8.86
C TRP A 150 -0.97 -6.67 -9.85
N ASP A 151 0.16 -6.66 -10.55
CA ASP A 151 0.45 -5.66 -11.56
C ASP A 151 -0.40 -5.85 -12.85
N GLN A 152 -0.19 -4.99 -13.82
CA GLN A 152 -0.90 -5.02 -15.11
C GLN A 152 -0.61 -6.28 -15.95
N HIS A 153 0.49 -6.98 -15.68
CA HIS A 153 0.85 -8.24 -16.32
C HIS A 153 0.32 -9.47 -15.56
N GLY A 154 -0.39 -9.23 -14.46
CA GLY A 154 -0.91 -10.27 -13.56
C GLY A 154 0.19 -10.94 -12.74
N LEU A 155 1.30 -10.25 -12.53
CA LEU A 155 2.39 -10.70 -11.67
C LEU A 155 2.21 -10.16 -10.24
N PRO A 156 2.68 -10.90 -9.23
CA PRO A 156 2.56 -10.47 -7.84
C PRO A 156 3.43 -9.23 -7.57
N VAL A 157 2.83 -8.24 -6.91
CA VAL A 157 3.54 -7.07 -6.39
C VAL A 157 4.22 -7.43 -5.08
N HIS A 158 5.44 -6.97 -4.88
CA HIS A 158 6.19 -7.22 -3.65
C HIS A 158 5.45 -6.66 -2.43
N GLN A 159 5.32 -7.49 -1.41
CA GLN A 159 4.69 -7.15 -0.13
C GLN A 159 5.77 -7.04 0.95
N ILE A 160 5.67 -6.01 1.78
CA ILE A 160 6.62 -5.76 2.86
C ILE A 160 6.02 -6.28 4.16
N ASP A 161 6.70 -7.23 4.80
CA ASP A 161 6.21 -8.05 5.89
C ASP A 161 6.63 -7.56 7.30
N SER A 162 7.23 -6.39 7.41
CA SER A 162 7.76 -5.89 8.68
C SER A 162 7.66 -4.37 8.78
N PRO A 163 7.06 -3.85 9.88
CA PRO A 163 7.04 -2.42 10.15
C PRO A 163 8.43 -1.78 10.13
N ARG A 164 9.45 -2.47 10.65
CA ARG A 164 10.84 -1.99 10.62
C ARG A 164 11.38 -1.88 9.19
N LYS A 165 11.10 -2.85 8.33
CA LYS A 165 11.48 -2.78 6.92
C LYS A 165 10.75 -1.63 6.20
N ILE A 166 9.46 -1.42 6.50
CA ILE A 166 8.67 -0.31 5.96
C ILE A 166 9.24 1.02 6.40
N PHE A 167 9.48 1.20 7.70
CA PHE A 167 10.05 2.42 8.26
C PHE A 167 11.42 2.74 7.65
N ASN A 168 12.30 1.76 7.57
CA ASN A 168 13.62 1.92 6.97
C ASN A 168 13.53 2.29 5.50
N LEU A 169 12.62 1.64 4.75
CA LEU A 169 12.39 1.94 3.34
C LEU A 169 11.94 3.40 3.14
N LEU A 170 11.02 3.86 3.98
CA LEU A 170 10.40 5.18 3.85
C LEU A 170 11.31 6.31 4.34
N PHE A 171 11.99 6.14 5.48
CA PHE A 171 12.56 7.26 6.24
C PHE A 171 14.06 7.15 6.52
N GLN A 172 14.62 5.93 6.59
CA GLN A 172 16.05 5.79 6.87
C GLN A 172 16.90 5.91 5.62
N VAL A 173 17.99 6.67 5.73
CA VAL A 173 19.02 6.75 4.70
C VAL A 173 19.87 5.49 4.76
N ASN A 174 19.91 4.71 3.69
CA ASN A 174 20.80 3.56 3.60
C ASN A 174 22.21 4.02 3.19
N GLU A 175 23.24 3.59 3.91
CA GLU A 175 24.66 3.83 3.57
C GLU A 175 25.02 3.30 2.16
N ASN A 176 24.24 2.36 1.62
CA ASN A 176 24.38 1.79 0.28
C ASN A 176 23.81 2.64 -0.85
N GLU A 177 23.35 3.88 -0.60
CA GLU A 177 22.78 4.72 -1.67
C GLU A 177 23.81 5.06 -2.78
N LYS A 178 25.11 5.11 -2.46
CA LYS A 178 26.18 5.28 -3.48
C LYS A 178 26.28 4.06 -4.41
N ASN A 179 26.18 2.85 -3.87
CA ASN A 179 26.15 1.64 -4.68
C ASN A 179 24.87 1.55 -5.52
N GLN A 180 23.78 2.09 -5.04
CA GLN A 180 22.50 2.11 -5.76
C GLN A 180 22.57 2.97 -7.02
N GLN A 181 23.28 4.09 -7.02
CA GLN A 181 23.49 4.92 -8.21
C GLN A 181 24.29 4.20 -9.30
N GLN A 182 25.31 3.46 -8.90
CA GLN A 182 26.09 2.65 -9.86
C GLN A 182 25.24 1.54 -10.48
N VAL A 183 24.49 0.78 -9.68
CA VAL A 183 23.57 -0.26 -10.18
C VAL A 183 22.53 0.33 -11.13
N LEU A 184 21.96 1.50 -10.82
CA LEU A 184 20.98 2.17 -11.68
C LEU A 184 21.60 2.66 -13.00
N ALA A 185 22.89 3.03 -13.00
CA ALA A 185 23.60 3.40 -14.23
C ALA A 185 23.87 2.16 -15.11
N GLU A 186 24.24 1.04 -14.52
CA GLU A 186 24.41 -0.25 -15.20
C GLU A 186 23.08 -0.75 -15.79
N ASP A 187 22.00 -0.73 -15.02
CA ASP A 187 20.65 -1.09 -15.49
C ASP A 187 20.22 -0.25 -16.69
N ARG A 188 20.48 1.07 -16.66
CA ARG A 188 20.19 1.96 -17.78
C ARG A 188 20.96 1.58 -19.04
N SER A 189 22.25 1.28 -18.90
CA SER A 189 23.11 0.87 -20.02
C SER A 189 22.62 -0.43 -20.68
N ILE A 190 22.19 -1.41 -19.86
CA ILE A 190 21.62 -2.68 -20.35
C ILE A 190 20.33 -2.42 -21.12
N LEU A 191 19.42 -1.60 -20.59
CA LEU A 191 18.16 -1.27 -21.24
C LEU A 191 18.34 -0.55 -22.57
N ASP A 192 19.29 0.39 -22.64
CA ASP A 192 19.63 1.09 -23.88
C ASP A 192 20.15 0.10 -24.98
N ALA A 193 21.00 -0.85 -24.58
CA ALA A 193 21.49 -1.88 -25.50
C ALA A 193 20.38 -2.81 -26.00
N VAL A 194 19.47 -3.24 -25.08
CA VAL A 194 18.34 -4.10 -25.44
C VAL A 194 17.36 -3.36 -26.35
N SER A 195 17.06 -2.09 -26.08
CA SER A 195 16.18 -1.26 -26.92
C SER A 195 16.75 -1.06 -28.31
N ALA A 196 18.07 -0.85 -28.43
CA ALA A 196 18.76 -0.70 -29.74
C ALA A 196 18.71 -2.00 -30.57
N GLN A 197 18.95 -3.15 -29.91
CA GLN A 197 18.86 -4.45 -30.57
C GLN A 197 17.44 -4.74 -31.06
N ALA A 198 16.44 -4.55 -30.22
CA ALA A 198 15.03 -4.78 -30.53
C ALA A 198 14.59 -3.94 -31.76
N LYS A 199 14.90 -2.64 -31.77
CA LYS A 199 14.64 -1.75 -32.94
C LYS A 199 15.30 -2.22 -34.22
N SER A 200 16.50 -2.79 -34.14
CA SER A 200 17.20 -3.32 -35.33
C SER A 200 16.54 -4.57 -35.91
N MET A 201 15.92 -5.38 -35.03
CA MET A 201 15.23 -6.61 -35.43
C MET A 201 13.83 -6.34 -35.99
N GLU A 202 13.14 -5.30 -35.55
CA GLU A 202 11.76 -4.97 -35.89
C GLU A 202 11.51 -4.91 -37.40
N LYS A 203 12.49 -4.39 -38.18
CA LYS A 203 12.41 -4.28 -39.63
C LYS A 203 12.41 -5.64 -40.38
N ARG A 204 12.79 -6.71 -39.68
CA ARG A 204 12.96 -8.06 -40.25
C ARG A 204 11.84 -9.02 -39.82
N LEU A 205 10.92 -8.58 -38.98
CA LEU A 205 9.86 -9.42 -38.37
C LEU A 205 8.61 -9.45 -39.25
N ASN A 206 7.94 -10.60 -39.27
CA ASN A 206 6.58 -10.74 -39.78
C ASN A 206 5.57 -10.09 -38.85
N ALA A 207 4.29 -10.02 -39.22
CA ALA A 207 3.25 -9.34 -38.47
C ALA A 207 3.03 -9.95 -37.06
N SER A 208 3.07 -11.28 -36.92
CA SER A 208 2.88 -11.97 -35.65
C SER A 208 4.04 -11.72 -34.69
N ASP A 209 5.29 -11.80 -35.19
CA ASP A 209 6.45 -11.58 -34.35
C ASP A 209 6.63 -10.11 -34.01
N ARG A 210 6.15 -9.20 -34.88
CA ARG A 210 6.12 -7.76 -34.61
C ARG A 210 5.19 -7.45 -33.43
N ALA A 211 4.01 -8.08 -33.34
CA ALA A 211 3.12 -7.91 -32.20
C ALA A 211 3.76 -8.35 -30.87
N LYS A 212 4.48 -9.48 -30.88
CA LYS A 212 5.23 -9.95 -29.69
C LYS A 212 6.38 -9.01 -29.35
N MET A 213 7.05 -8.45 -30.36
CA MET A 213 8.14 -7.47 -30.15
C MET A 213 7.59 -6.17 -29.54
N ASP A 214 6.41 -5.71 -29.96
CA ASP A 214 5.76 -4.53 -29.41
C ASP A 214 5.41 -4.73 -27.92
N GLU A 215 4.91 -5.92 -27.56
CA GLU A 215 4.63 -6.29 -26.17
C GLU A 215 5.95 -6.29 -25.34
N TYR A 216 7.00 -6.91 -25.88
CA TYR A 216 8.31 -6.92 -25.25
C TYR A 216 8.89 -5.50 -25.08
N LEU A 217 8.84 -4.66 -26.11
CA LEU A 217 9.31 -3.27 -26.04
C LEU A 217 8.49 -2.42 -25.06
N THR A 218 7.20 -2.72 -24.92
CA THR A 218 6.36 -2.09 -23.91
C THR A 218 6.87 -2.41 -22.51
N SER A 219 7.15 -3.69 -22.22
CA SER A 219 7.72 -4.12 -20.94
C SER A 219 9.10 -3.47 -20.67
N VAL A 220 9.96 -3.37 -21.69
CA VAL A 220 11.25 -2.69 -21.58
C VAL A 220 11.08 -1.21 -21.21
N ARG A 221 10.15 -0.49 -21.85
CA ARG A 221 9.85 0.93 -21.54
C ARG A 221 9.36 1.11 -20.10
N GLU A 222 8.60 0.19 -19.56
CA GLU A 222 8.13 0.23 -18.18
C GLU A 222 9.28 0.05 -17.19
N VAL A 223 10.21 -0.86 -17.49
CA VAL A 223 11.43 -1.03 -16.68
C VAL A 223 12.28 0.24 -16.75
N GLU A 224 12.48 0.82 -17.95
CA GLU A 224 13.18 2.11 -18.10
C GLU A 224 12.56 3.22 -17.25
N GLN A 225 11.24 3.37 -17.25
CA GLN A 225 10.55 4.36 -16.45
C GLN A 225 10.78 4.12 -14.95
N THR A 226 10.77 2.84 -14.54
CA THR A 226 11.02 2.47 -13.15
C THR A 226 12.47 2.81 -12.74
N VAL A 227 13.46 2.51 -13.58
CA VAL A 227 14.88 2.85 -13.33
C VAL A 227 15.07 4.37 -13.27
N LYS A 228 14.49 5.11 -14.23
CA LYS A 228 14.53 6.59 -14.24
C LYS A 228 13.93 7.19 -12.97
N ARG A 229 12.78 6.69 -12.53
CA ARG A 229 12.14 7.13 -11.28
C ARG A 229 13.01 6.83 -10.07
N ARG A 230 13.56 5.61 -9.96
CA ARG A 230 14.47 5.24 -8.87
C ARG A 230 15.69 6.14 -8.82
N ALA A 231 16.31 6.42 -9.97
CA ALA A 231 17.44 7.33 -10.06
C ALA A 231 17.08 8.76 -9.62
N TYR A 232 15.95 9.29 -10.10
CA TYR A 232 15.44 10.60 -9.70
C TYR A 232 15.25 10.72 -8.18
N TRP A 233 14.71 9.69 -7.54
CA TRP A 233 14.45 9.69 -6.11
C TRP A 233 15.67 9.31 -5.26
N ALA A 234 16.66 8.61 -5.82
CA ALA A 234 17.92 8.31 -5.13
C ALA A 234 18.75 9.58 -4.85
N GLU A 235 18.59 10.62 -5.68
CA GLU A 235 19.26 11.93 -5.50
C GLU A 235 18.55 12.84 -4.48
N ARG A 236 17.39 12.43 -3.98
CA ARG A 236 16.55 13.22 -3.08
C ARG A 236 16.52 12.61 -1.70
N SER A 237 16.67 13.44 -0.68
CA SER A 237 16.55 13.01 0.71
C SER A 237 15.15 12.39 0.96
N LYS A 238 15.12 11.40 1.82
CA LYS A 238 13.86 10.88 2.35
C LYS A 238 13.24 11.90 3.31
N PRO A 239 11.90 11.91 3.44
CA PRO A 239 11.24 12.79 4.40
C PRO A 239 11.69 12.46 5.83
N ALA A 240 11.86 13.47 6.66
CA ALA A 240 12.03 13.32 8.09
C ALA A 240 10.65 13.30 8.75
N VAL A 241 10.44 12.39 9.67
CA VAL A 241 9.20 12.25 10.46
C VAL A 241 9.55 12.20 11.94
N ASP A 242 8.71 12.82 12.75
CA ASP A 242 8.77 12.71 14.22
C ASP A 242 7.90 11.52 14.63
N TYR A 243 8.43 10.31 14.42
CA TYR A 243 7.77 9.05 14.73
C TYR A 243 8.80 8.05 15.22
N GLU A 244 8.64 7.61 16.44
CA GLU A 244 9.46 6.57 17.03
C GLU A 244 8.82 5.20 16.79
N LEU A 245 9.53 4.37 16.03
CA LEU A 245 9.14 3.00 15.85
C LEU A 245 9.40 2.22 17.12
N GLY A 246 8.34 1.86 17.85
CA GLY A 246 8.41 1.08 19.07
C GLY A 246 9.06 -0.30 18.88
N ASP A 247 9.24 -1.02 19.97
CA ASP A 247 9.72 -2.42 19.93
C ASP A 247 8.57 -3.33 19.50
N PHE A 248 8.65 -3.82 18.24
CA PHE A 248 7.65 -4.76 17.72
C PHE A 248 7.97 -6.17 18.20
N ASP A 249 7.53 -6.46 19.38
CA ASP A 249 7.24 -7.83 19.69
C ASP A 249 5.83 -8.11 19.11
N ARG A 250 5.67 -9.13 18.25
CA ARG A 250 4.40 -9.56 17.67
C ARG A 250 3.43 -10.06 18.74
N LYS A 251 3.27 -9.31 19.84
CA LYS A 251 2.53 -9.74 21.02
C LYS A 251 1.07 -9.36 20.94
N SER A 252 0.76 -8.25 20.25
CA SER A 252 -0.57 -7.72 20.16
C SER A 252 -0.91 -7.45 18.69
N VAL A 253 -2.07 -7.94 18.24
CA VAL A 253 -2.56 -7.71 16.87
C VAL A 253 -2.87 -6.24 16.66
N ASP A 254 -3.50 -5.60 17.63
CA ASP A 254 -3.90 -4.20 17.60
C ASP A 254 -2.69 -3.27 17.49
N ASP A 255 -1.67 -3.42 18.32
CA ASP A 255 -0.44 -2.62 18.24
C ASP A 255 0.26 -2.79 16.88
N TYR A 256 0.27 -4.00 16.36
CA TYR A 256 0.91 -4.28 15.08
C TYR A 256 0.13 -3.67 13.90
N VAL A 257 -1.19 -3.83 13.90
CA VAL A 257 -2.06 -3.26 12.86
C VAL A 257 -2.03 -1.73 12.95
N ALA A 258 -2.15 -1.16 14.15
CA ALA A 258 -2.05 0.28 14.39
C ALA A 258 -0.75 0.84 13.81
N THR A 259 0.37 0.18 14.07
CA THR A 259 1.68 0.60 13.53
C THR A 259 1.73 0.53 12.00
N LEU A 260 1.18 -0.52 11.38
CA LEU A 260 1.11 -0.59 9.91
C LEU A 260 0.27 0.54 9.35
N LEU A 261 -0.84 0.89 10.00
CA LEU A 261 -1.70 2.00 9.61
C LEU A 261 -1.01 3.35 9.79
N ASP A 262 -0.29 3.55 10.90
CA ASP A 262 0.53 4.76 11.12
C ASP A 262 1.56 4.93 10.01
N LEU A 263 2.29 3.88 9.68
CA LEU A 263 3.27 3.91 8.60
C LEU A 263 2.61 4.15 7.22
N ALA A 264 1.40 3.63 7.00
CA ALA A 264 0.63 3.90 5.79
C ALA A 264 0.21 5.37 5.70
N VAL A 265 -0.29 5.94 6.81
CA VAL A 265 -0.66 7.35 6.91
C VAL A 265 0.56 8.24 6.69
N LEU A 266 1.70 7.95 7.35
CA LEU A 266 2.94 8.69 7.16
C LEU A 266 3.45 8.63 5.71
N ALA A 267 3.37 7.46 5.05
CA ALA A 267 3.75 7.32 3.65
C ALA A 267 2.86 8.18 2.73
N LEU A 268 1.56 8.28 3.02
CA LEU A 268 0.62 9.12 2.28
C LEU A 268 0.79 10.62 2.59
N GLN A 269 1.03 11.00 3.84
CA GLN A 269 1.21 12.38 4.26
C GLN A 269 2.51 12.99 3.71
N THR A 270 3.58 12.21 3.67
CA THR A 270 4.88 12.63 3.12
C THR A 270 4.92 12.56 1.59
N ASP A 271 3.83 12.20 0.94
CA ASP A 271 3.74 11.95 -0.51
C ASP A 271 4.82 10.98 -1.02
N SER A 272 5.31 10.11 -0.14
CA SER A 272 6.24 9.04 -0.50
C SER A 272 5.59 8.05 -1.47
N THR A 273 4.29 7.87 -1.33
CA THR A 273 3.38 7.18 -2.25
C THR A 273 1.97 7.76 -2.15
N ARG A 274 1.14 7.50 -3.16
CA ARG A 274 -0.29 7.88 -3.16
C ARG A 274 -1.22 6.66 -3.15
N ALA A 275 -0.65 5.44 -3.12
CA ALA A 275 -1.40 4.20 -3.05
C ALA A 275 -0.75 3.24 -2.05
N VAL A 276 -1.45 2.94 -0.97
CA VAL A 276 -1.02 1.97 0.05
C VAL A 276 -2.08 0.90 0.21
N THR A 277 -1.65 -0.34 0.24
CA THR A 277 -2.48 -1.49 0.59
C THR A 277 -1.95 -2.09 1.87
N VAL A 278 -2.80 -2.25 2.87
CA VAL A 278 -2.49 -2.90 4.15
C VAL A 278 -3.30 -4.17 4.26
N GLN A 279 -2.62 -5.30 4.40
CA GLN A 279 -3.24 -6.58 4.65
C GLN A 279 -3.22 -6.86 6.14
N ILE A 280 -4.41 -7.03 6.74
CA ILE A 280 -4.54 -7.41 8.15
C ILE A 280 -4.05 -8.85 8.32
N PRO A 281 -3.28 -9.15 9.39
CA PRO A 281 -2.79 -10.49 9.65
C PRO A 281 -3.95 -11.43 9.95
N PHE A 282 -3.87 -12.65 9.46
CA PHE A 282 -4.87 -13.67 9.74
C PHE A 282 -4.31 -14.98 10.29
N TRP A 283 -3.01 -15.05 10.53
CA TRP A 283 -2.33 -16.29 10.88
C TRP A 283 -1.67 -16.30 12.26
N GLU A 284 -1.09 -17.43 12.62
CA GLU A 284 -0.65 -17.91 13.94
C GLU A 284 0.39 -17.08 14.70
N GLY A 285 0.82 -15.95 14.21
CA GLY A 285 1.92 -15.18 14.79
C GLY A 285 1.57 -14.32 16.00
N PHE A 286 0.28 -14.07 16.22
CA PHE A 286 -0.20 -13.19 17.28
C PHE A 286 -0.80 -14.01 18.41
N LYS A 287 -0.18 -13.95 19.57
CA LYS A 287 -0.67 -14.55 20.79
C LYS A 287 -1.25 -13.42 21.64
N GLU A 288 -2.53 -13.17 21.50
CA GLU A 288 -3.22 -12.39 22.51
C GLU A 288 -3.17 -13.17 23.83
N PRO A 289 -2.69 -12.56 24.93
CA PRO A 289 -2.46 -13.27 26.19
C PRO A 289 -3.72 -13.95 26.74
N ASP A 290 -4.89 -13.43 26.45
CA ASP A 290 -6.19 -13.89 26.96
C ASP A 290 -7.02 -14.68 25.96
N LEU A 291 -6.53 -14.85 24.70
CA LEU A 291 -7.23 -15.59 23.67
C LEU A 291 -6.56 -16.95 23.42
N SER A 292 -7.24 -18.01 23.84
CA SER A 292 -6.87 -19.37 23.42
C SER A 292 -7.34 -19.58 21.97
N GLY A 293 -6.43 -19.46 21.01
CA GLY A 293 -6.68 -19.61 19.60
C GLY A 293 -6.14 -18.42 18.78
N ASN A 294 -5.91 -18.64 17.50
CA ASN A 294 -5.53 -17.59 16.57
C ASN A 294 -6.77 -17.09 15.81
N TYR A 295 -6.65 -15.96 15.11
CA TYR A 295 -7.77 -15.36 14.36
C TYR A 295 -8.39 -16.34 13.37
N HIS A 296 -7.58 -17.13 12.67
CA HIS A 296 -8.05 -18.12 11.71
C HIS A 296 -8.92 -19.20 12.37
N ASP A 297 -8.48 -19.79 13.49
CA ASP A 297 -9.26 -20.79 14.22
C ASP A 297 -10.57 -20.23 14.78
N LEU A 298 -10.55 -18.97 15.22
CA LEU A 298 -11.74 -18.30 15.70
C LEU A 298 -12.72 -17.99 14.56
N SER A 299 -12.22 -17.66 13.37
CA SER A 299 -13.08 -17.46 12.19
C SER A 299 -13.86 -18.74 11.80
N HIS A 300 -13.30 -19.91 12.11
CA HIS A 300 -13.98 -21.21 11.98
C HIS A 300 -14.82 -21.56 13.23
N HIS A 301 -15.62 -20.59 13.71
CA HIS A 301 -16.37 -20.71 14.99
C HIS A 301 -17.45 -21.77 14.99
N GLY A 302 -17.98 -22.20 13.83
CA GLY A 302 -19.03 -23.22 13.74
C GLY A 302 -20.29 -22.88 14.59
N GLN A 303 -20.61 -21.59 14.73
CA GLN A 303 -21.68 -21.04 15.55
C GLN A 303 -21.54 -21.30 17.07
N LYS A 304 -20.34 -21.68 17.53
CA LYS A 304 -20.08 -21.86 18.97
C LYS A 304 -19.94 -20.48 19.65
N LYS A 305 -20.79 -20.23 20.64
CA LYS A 305 -20.88 -18.94 21.34
C LYS A 305 -19.52 -18.48 21.90
N GLU A 306 -18.82 -19.39 22.58
CA GLU A 306 -17.49 -19.10 23.15
C GLU A 306 -16.47 -18.64 22.10
N LYS A 307 -16.44 -19.28 20.91
CA LYS A 307 -15.55 -18.89 19.82
C LYS A 307 -15.94 -17.52 19.24
N ILE A 308 -17.24 -17.24 19.10
CA ILE A 308 -17.74 -15.97 18.60
C ILE A 308 -17.39 -14.85 19.58
N GLU A 309 -17.54 -15.04 20.89
CA GLU A 309 -17.16 -14.05 21.90
C GLU A 309 -15.66 -13.69 21.80
N LYS A 310 -14.79 -14.70 21.68
CA LYS A 310 -13.35 -14.48 21.50
C LYS A 310 -13.03 -13.82 20.16
N LEU A 311 -13.71 -14.21 19.08
CA LEU A 311 -13.56 -13.60 17.76
C LEU A 311 -13.90 -12.11 17.81
N LEU A 312 -15.01 -11.75 18.45
CA LEU A 312 -15.45 -10.37 18.59
C LEU A 312 -14.48 -9.51 19.40
N LEU A 313 -13.88 -10.05 20.47
CA LEU A 313 -12.84 -9.33 21.22
C LEU A 313 -11.66 -8.96 20.29
N LEU A 314 -11.23 -9.89 19.45
CA LEU A 314 -10.15 -9.66 18.50
C LEU A 314 -10.56 -8.71 17.36
N GLU A 315 -11.76 -8.84 16.83
CA GLU A 315 -12.28 -7.97 15.77
C GLU A 315 -12.55 -6.53 16.22
N HIS A 316 -12.81 -6.31 17.51
CA HIS A 316 -12.90 -4.97 18.10
C HIS A 316 -11.53 -4.32 18.32
N ALA A 317 -10.47 -5.11 18.44
CA ALA A 317 -9.11 -4.61 18.57
C ALA A 317 -8.48 -4.22 17.22
N ILE A 318 -8.94 -4.81 16.12
CA ILE A 318 -8.53 -4.50 14.75
C ILE A 318 -9.26 -3.26 14.24
#